data_f62028fdceeaf4c00aa1bf19074d97e3
#
_entry.id   f62028fdceeaf4c00aa1bf19074d97e3
#
_cell.length_a   1.000
_cell.length_b   1.000
_cell.length_c   1.000
_cell.angle_alpha   90.00
_cell.angle_beta   90.00
_cell.angle_gamma   90.00
#
_symmetry.space_group_name_H-M   'P 1'
#
loop_
_entity.id
_entity.type
_entity.pdbx_description
1 polymer ?
#
loop_
_entity_poly.entity_id
_entity_poly.type
_entity_poly.pdbx_seq_one_letter_code
_entity_poly.pdbx_strand_id
1 'polypeptide(L)'
;QVHGAKDAIGREERSRRDLDIDARPGCDVHLTIDHNVQFETERILREGLARHRAERVWAIVLAVKTGAILAMASLPDYEPEQFNKSLDDARVNRAISESYEPGSVMKTITACAVLNEGMFGPDSQISTARNDPNYYRLPGDAGHRWEATLSLRDALVHSSNIVFGKLGCDLGPRRLWEYMAAFGFGRKTGVEL
;
A
#
# COMPACT_ATOMS: atom_id res chain seq x y z
N GLN A 1 -9.67 -12.42 -35.55
CA GLN A 1 -9.44 -13.85 -35.29
C GLN A 1 -9.43 -14.57 -36.64
N VAL A 2 -8.39 -15.30 -36.90
CA VAL A 2 -8.25 -16.09 -38.07
C VAL A 2 -8.72 -17.51 -37.75
N HIS A 3 -9.72 -18.00 -38.44
CA HIS A 3 -10.14 -19.38 -38.40
C HIS A 3 -9.68 -20.07 -39.67
N GLY A 4 -8.81 -21.04 -39.56
CA GLY A 4 -8.28 -21.80 -40.70
C GLY A 4 -7.51 -23.04 -40.26
N ALA A 5 -7.17 -23.86 -41.24
CA ALA A 5 -6.41 -25.07 -41.04
C ALA A 5 -4.94 -24.74 -40.75
N LYS A 6 -4.29 -25.55 -39.91
CA LYS A 6 -2.86 -25.47 -39.63
C LYS A 6 -2.13 -26.69 -40.22
N ASP A 7 -0.88 -26.49 -40.67
CA ASP A 7 -0.01 -27.55 -41.10
C ASP A 7 0.45 -28.43 -39.93
N ALA A 8 1.18 -29.52 -40.22
CA ALA A 8 1.66 -30.45 -39.23
C ALA A 8 2.63 -29.87 -38.15
N ILE A 9 3.18 -28.69 -38.40
CA ILE A 9 4.04 -27.95 -37.46
C ILE A 9 3.37 -26.70 -36.89
N GLY A 10 2.03 -26.60 -37.04
CA GLY A 10 1.21 -25.56 -36.42
C GLY A 10 1.18 -24.23 -37.16
N ARG A 11 1.74 -24.11 -38.36
CA ARG A 11 1.67 -22.88 -39.16
C ARG A 11 0.35 -22.84 -39.93
N GLU A 12 -0.21 -21.66 -40.07
CA GLU A 12 -1.48 -21.43 -40.74
C GLU A 12 -1.36 -21.66 -42.25
N GLU A 13 -2.28 -22.47 -42.81
CA GLU A 13 -2.43 -22.63 -44.23
C GLU A 13 -3.35 -21.54 -44.78
N ARG A 14 -2.79 -20.46 -45.35
CA ARG A 14 -3.53 -19.31 -45.86
C ARG A 14 -4.59 -19.68 -46.94
N SER A 15 -4.34 -20.73 -47.69
CA SER A 15 -5.27 -21.22 -48.71
C SER A 15 -6.54 -21.88 -48.17
N ARG A 16 -6.59 -22.14 -46.87
CA ARG A 16 -7.72 -22.80 -46.15
C ARG A 16 -8.30 -21.92 -45.06
N ARG A 17 -8.25 -20.60 -45.23
CA ARG A 17 -8.89 -19.69 -44.29
C ARG A 17 -10.41 -19.68 -44.58
N ASP A 18 -11.18 -20.02 -43.54
CA ASP A 18 -12.62 -19.94 -43.57
C ASP A 18 -13.11 -18.49 -43.35
N LEU A 19 -12.31 -17.68 -42.61
CA LEU A 19 -12.61 -16.29 -42.30
C LEU A 19 -11.32 -15.50 -42.18
N ASP A 20 -11.15 -14.44 -42.95
CA ASP A 20 -10.06 -13.47 -42.83
C ASP A 20 -10.64 -12.15 -42.32
N ILE A 21 -10.35 -11.86 -41.05
CA ILE A 21 -10.74 -10.61 -40.43
C ILE A 21 -9.51 -9.74 -40.34
N ASP A 22 -9.52 -8.59 -40.95
CA ASP A 22 -8.43 -7.62 -40.87
C ASP A 22 -8.10 -7.28 -39.42
N ALA A 23 -6.81 -7.13 -39.15
CA ALA A 23 -6.35 -6.68 -37.86
C ALA A 23 -6.89 -5.28 -37.60
N ARG A 24 -7.54 -5.09 -36.45
CA ARG A 24 -7.92 -3.75 -36.00
C ARG A 24 -6.81 -3.23 -35.08
N PRO A 25 -6.38 -1.96 -35.25
CA PRO A 25 -5.46 -1.35 -34.32
C PRO A 25 -6.06 -1.34 -32.91
N GLY A 26 -5.23 -1.57 -31.92
CA GLY A 26 -5.61 -1.42 -30.51
C GLY A 26 -5.81 0.04 -30.12
N CYS A 27 -6.18 0.27 -28.88
CA CYS A 27 -6.24 1.61 -28.31
C CYS A 27 -4.90 1.94 -27.60
N ASP A 28 -4.55 3.21 -27.59
CA ASP A 28 -3.44 3.69 -26.77
C ASP A 28 -3.88 3.74 -25.29
N VAL A 29 -2.96 3.42 -24.40
CA VAL A 29 -3.18 3.51 -22.94
C VAL A 29 -2.29 4.61 -22.40
N HIS A 30 -2.89 5.64 -21.80
CA HIS A 30 -2.21 6.72 -21.14
C HIS A 30 -2.19 6.47 -19.62
N LEU A 31 -1.01 6.34 -19.04
CA LEU A 31 -0.82 6.14 -17.61
C LEU A 31 -0.48 7.47 -16.92
N THR A 32 -0.73 7.54 -15.62
CA THR A 32 -0.29 8.65 -14.77
C THR A 32 1.15 8.50 -14.28
N ILE A 33 1.79 7.39 -14.61
CA ILE A 33 3.18 7.09 -14.22
C ILE A 33 4.14 8.14 -14.78
N ASP A 34 4.93 8.74 -13.91
CA ASP A 34 6.06 9.58 -14.28
C ASP A 34 7.31 8.73 -14.40
N HIS A 35 7.95 8.76 -15.58
CA HIS A 35 9.10 7.94 -15.88
C HIS A 35 10.26 8.14 -14.87
N ASN A 36 10.56 9.38 -14.49
CA ASN A 36 11.67 9.66 -13.58
C ASN A 36 11.36 9.21 -12.16
N VAL A 37 10.12 9.44 -11.71
CA VAL A 37 9.66 9.01 -10.38
C VAL A 37 9.65 7.47 -10.30
N GLN A 38 9.19 6.79 -11.35
CA GLN A 38 9.20 5.33 -11.41
C GLN A 38 10.63 4.78 -11.36
N PHE A 39 11.52 5.31 -12.20
CA PHE A 39 12.91 4.88 -12.25
C PHE A 39 13.63 5.03 -10.90
N GLU A 40 13.49 6.20 -10.26
CA GLU A 40 14.09 6.44 -8.95
C GLU A 40 13.47 5.55 -7.86
N THR A 41 12.16 5.32 -7.91
CA THR A 41 11.49 4.42 -6.98
C THR A 41 12.05 3.01 -7.08
N GLU A 42 12.16 2.47 -8.28
CA GLU A 42 12.73 1.13 -8.50
C GLU A 42 14.19 1.05 -8.05
N ARG A 43 15.00 2.07 -8.36
CA ARG A 43 16.41 2.13 -7.94
C ARG A 43 16.53 2.06 -6.42
N ILE A 44 15.76 2.89 -5.71
CA ILE A 44 15.77 2.94 -4.23
C ILE A 44 15.27 1.61 -3.64
N LEU A 45 14.25 0.99 -4.23
CA LEU A 45 13.74 -0.29 -3.76
C LEU A 45 14.76 -1.42 -3.94
N ARG A 46 15.49 -1.46 -5.08
CA ARG A 46 16.57 -2.44 -5.30
C ARG A 46 17.70 -2.28 -4.28
N GLU A 47 18.10 -1.04 -4.01
CA GLU A 47 19.09 -0.76 -2.96
C GLU A 47 18.59 -1.17 -1.57
N GLY A 48 17.33 -0.86 -1.24
CA GLY A 48 16.70 -1.25 0.01
C GLY A 48 16.62 -2.76 0.19
N LEU A 49 16.17 -3.47 -0.84
CA LEU A 49 16.08 -4.93 -0.86
C LEU A 49 17.45 -5.57 -0.53
N ALA A 50 18.50 -5.10 -1.21
CA ALA A 50 19.87 -5.60 -1.02
C ALA A 50 20.41 -5.24 0.38
N ARG A 51 20.25 -3.98 0.82
CA ARG A 51 20.77 -3.46 2.09
C ARG A 51 20.18 -4.19 3.29
N HIS A 52 18.88 -4.43 3.25
CA HIS A 52 18.14 -5.03 4.37
C HIS A 52 18.00 -6.55 4.24
N ARG A 53 18.51 -7.16 3.16
CA ARG A 53 18.34 -8.58 2.86
C ARG A 53 16.87 -8.99 2.92
N ALA A 54 15.99 -8.11 2.44
CA ALA A 54 14.57 -8.39 2.40
C ALA A 54 14.26 -9.35 1.25
N GLU A 55 13.23 -10.15 1.39
CA GLU A 55 12.78 -11.05 0.32
C GLU A 55 11.97 -10.31 -0.74
N ARG A 56 11.22 -9.30 -0.30
CA ARG A 56 10.26 -8.55 -1.12
C ARG A 56 10.21 -7.10 -0.67
N VAL A 57 9.93 -6.21 -1.62
CA VAL A 57 9.69 -4.79 -1.34
C VAL A 57 8.80 -4.21 -2.42
N TRP A 58 7.92 -3.29 -2.04
CA TRP A 58 7.08 -2.56 -3.00
C TRP A 58 6.81 -1.15 -2.52
N ALA A 59 6.46 -0.27 -3.46
CA ALA A 59 6.06 1.09 -3.17
C ALA A 59 5.06 1.62 -4.19
N ILE A 60 4.21 2.53 -3.74
CA ILE A 60 3.34 3.36 -4.56
C ILE A 60 3.63 4.81 -4.23
N VAL A 61 3.85 5.64 -5.25
CA VAL A 61 4.01 7.09 -5.11
C VAL A 61 2.79 7.78 -5.69
N LEU A 62 2.13 8.59 -4.87
CA LEU A 62 0.89 9.29 -5.23
C LEU A 62 1.10 10.80 -5.26
N ALA A 63 0.50 11.46 -6.24
CA ALA A 63 0.35 12.90 -6.25
C ALA A 63 -0.74 13.31 -5.24
N VAL A 64 -0.35 13.96 -4.14
CA VAL A 64 -1.23 14.27 -3.00
C VAL A 64 -2.49 15.05 -3.40
N LYS A 65 -2.38 15.95 -4.38
CA LYS A 65 -3.51 16.81 -4.80
C LYS A 65 -4.53 16.10 -5.67
N THR A 66 -4.12 15.09 -6.44
CA THR A 66 -4.95 14.46 -7.47
C THR A 66 -5.26 13.00 -7.19
N GLY A 67 -4.45 12.35 -6.35
CA GLY A 67 -4.48 10.89 -6.16
C GLY A 67 -3.86 10.10 -7.32
N ALA A 68 -3.31 10.77 -8.34
CA ALA A 68 -2.67 10.09 -9.46
C ALA A 68 -1.47 9.28 -9.00
N ILE A 69 -1.35 8.05 -9.50
CA ILE A 69 -0.21 7.17 -9.24
C ILE A 69 0.94 7.61 -10.14
N LEU A 70 2.01 8.13 -9.53
CA LEU A 70 3.21 8.58 -10.23
C LEU A 70 4.26 7.47 -10.37
N ALA A 71 4.27 6.52 -9.45
CA ALA A 71 5.07 5.31 -9.53
C ALA A 71 4.39 4.16 -8.80
N MET A 72 4.57 2.95 -9.32
CA MET A 72 4.18 1.70 -8.67
C MET A 72 5.22 0.65 -8.98
N ALA A 73 5.96 0.21 -7.98
CA ALA A 73 7.03 -0.76 -8.15
C ALA A 73 6.92 -1.90 -7.13
N SER A 74 7.24 -3.11 -7.57
CA SER A 74 7.23 -4.33 -6.76
C SER A 74 8.43 -5.19 -7.13
N LEU A 75 9.22 -5.61 -6.13
CA LEU A 75 10.39 -6.46 -6.32
C LEU A 75 10.24 -7.75 -5.49
N PRO A 76 10.75 -8.89 -5.99
CA PRO A 76 11.45 -9.08 -7.26
C PRO A 76 10.56 -8.78 -8.46
N ASP A 77 11.18 -8.27 -9.52
CA ASP A 77 10.56 -7.97 -10.80
C ASP A 77 11.06 -8.92 -11.92
N TYR A 78 10.61 -8.71 -13.12
CA TYR A 78 11.01 -9.49 -14.29
C TYR A 78 11.16 -8.59 -15.53
N GLU A 79 11.96 -9.04 -16.48
CA GLU A 79 12.07 -8.41 -17.78
C GLU A 79 10.85 -8.78 -18.64
N PRO A 80 10.00 -7.81 -19.06
CA PRO A 80 8.78 -8.10 -19.84
C PRO A 80 9.05 -8.87 -21.13
N GLU A 81 10.18 -8.59 -21.78
CA GLU A 81 10.59 -9.29 -23.00
C GLU A 81 10.96 -10.78 -22.76
N GLN A 82 11.24 -11.13 -21.52
CA GLN A 82 11.57 -12.48 -21.08
C GLN A 82 10.52 -13.10 -20.16
N PHE A 83 9.27 -12.66 -20.29
CA PHE A 83 8.15 -13.10 -19.46
C PHE A 83 8.10 -14.62 -19.28
N ASN A 84 8.29 -15.40 -20.36
CA ASN A 84 8.25 -16.86 -20.35
C ASN A 84 9.38 -17.53 -19.55
N LYS A 85 10.42 -16.77 -19.18
CA LYS A 85 11.55 -17.26 -18.37
C LYS A 85 11.49 -16.79 -16.92
N SER A 86 10.60 -15.87 -16.62
CA SER A 86 10.47 -15.33 -15.27
C SER A 86 9.73 -16.29 -14.35
N LEU A 87 10.06 -16.22 -13.06
CA LEU A 87 9.35 -16.97 -12.01
C LEU A 87 7.96 -16.36 -11.80
N ASP A 88 6.98 -17.18 -11.46
CA ASP A 88 5.62 -16.72 -11.19
C ASP A 88 5.58 -15.69 -10.06
N ASP A 89 6.41 -15.85 -9.04
CA ASP A 89 6.54 -14.93 -7.91
C ASP A 89 7.00 -13.52 -8.32
N ALA A 90 7.86 -13.42 -9.34
CA ALA A 90 8.33 -12.14 -9.86
C ALA A 90 7.26 -11.37 -10.65
N ARG A 91 6.22 -12.04 -11.12
CA ARG A 91 5.12 -11.44 -11.91
C ARG A 91 4.03 -10.84 -11.04
N VAL A 92 4.09 -11.05 -9.72
CA VAL A 92 3.07 -10.57 -8.79
C VAL A 92 3.27 -9.10 -8.49
N ASN A 93 2.30 -8.26 -8.82
CA ASN A 93 2.30 -6.86 -8.37
C ASN A 93 1.82 -6.79 -6.91
N ARG A 94 2.77 -6.85 -5.98
CA ARG A 94 2.50 -6.89 -4.54
C ARG A 94 1.91 -5.60 -3.99
N ALA A 95 2.16 -4.49 -4.66
CA ALA A 95 1.62 -3.20 -4.25
C ALA A 95 0.08 -3.18 -4.19
N ILE A 96 -0.58 -4.06 -4.96
CA ILE A 96 -2.05 -4.16 -5.03
C ILE A 96 -2.61 -5.53 -4.61
N SER A 97 -1.78 -6.57 -4.55
CA SER A 97 -2.24 -7.95 -4.29
C SER A 97 -1.83 -8.48 -2.93
N GLU A 98 -0.79 -7.92 -2.31
CA GLU A 98 -0.29 -8.42 -1.03
C GLU A 98 -0.96 -7.71 0.15
N SER A 99 -1.47 -8.51 1.10
CA SER A 99 -1.97 -7.99 2.37
C SER A 99 -0.83 -7.96 3.39
N TYR A 100 -0.70 -6.86 4.12
CA TYR A 100 0.30 -6.72 5.18
C TYR A 100 -0.30 -6.03 6.40
N GLU A 101 0.34 -6.21 7.55
CA GLU A 101 -0.06 -5.55 8.78
C GLU A 101 0.51 -4.12 8.82
N PRO A 102 -0.33 -3.07 8.76
CA PRO A 102 0.14 -1.69 8.62
C PRO A 102 0.87 -1.16 9.87
N GLY A 103 0.71 -1.81 11.00
CA GLY A 103 1.37 -1.44 12.25
C GLY A 103 1.11 0.01 12.67
N SER A 104 2.18 0.70 13.10
CA SER A 104 2.11 2.06 13.66
C SER A 104 1.65 3.14 12.67
N VAL A 105 1.61 2.86 11.37
CA VAL A 105 1.04 3.80 10.38
C VAL A 105 -0.42 4.08 10.67
N MET A 106 -1.16 3.13 11.26
CA MET A 106 -2.55 3.31 11.67
C MET A 106 -2.75 4.36 12.76
N LYS A 107 -1.70 4.72 13.51
CA LYS A 107 -1.77 5.77 14.52
C LYS A 107 -2.08 7.15 13.94
N THR A 108 -1.71 7.39 12.68
CA THR A 108 -2.04 8.63 11.98
C THR A 108 -3.56 8.82 11.84
N ILE A 109 -4.30 7.74 11.57
CA ILE A 109 -5.76 7.79 11.48
C ILE A 109 -6.37 8.12 12.83
N THR A 110 -5.89 7.46 13.91
CA THR A 110 -6.34 7.77 15.27
C THR A 110 -6.01 9.21 15.65
N ALA A 111 -4.81 9.71 15.32
CA ALA A 111 -4.44 11.10 15.56
C ALA A 111 -5.35 12.08 14.81
N CYS A 112 -5.61 11.84 13.51
CA CYS A 112 -6.53 12.65 12.72
C CYS A 112 -7.93 12.66 13.34
N ALA A 113 -8.42 11.51 13.80
CA ALA A 113 -9.73 11.38 14.40
C ALA A 113 -9.85 12.21 15.68
N VAL A 114 -8.95 12.03 16.64
CA VAL A 114 -9.02 12.73 17.93
C VAL A 114 -8.82 14.25 17.81
N LEU A 115 -8.01 14.68 16.83
CA LEU A 115 -7.82 16.09 16.49
C LEU A 115 -9.08 16.69 15.86
N ASN A 116 -9.68 15.98 14.90
CA ASN A 116 -10.87 16.45 14.19
C ASN A 116 -12.12 16.48 15.08
N GLU A 117 -12.24 15.54 16.01
CA GLU A 117 -13.31 15.54 17.02
C GLU A 117 -13.08 16.58 18.14
N GLY A 118 -11.95 17.29 18.14
CA GLY A 118 -11.60 18.27 19.16
C GLY A 118 -11.37 17.67 20.56
N MET A 119 -11.16 16.36 20.65
CA MET A 119 -10.95 15.66 21.92
C MET A 119 -9.60 16.01 22.54
N PHE A 120 -8.58 16.14 21.68
CA PHE A 120 -7.19 16.45 22.05
C PHE A 120 -6.60 17.42 21.04
N GLY A 121 -5.75 18.34 21.52
CA GLY A 121 -4.90 19.16 20.67
C GLY A 121 -3.50 18.55 20.54
N PRO A 122 -2.64 19.06 19.65
CA PRO A 122 -1.29 18.55 19.44
C PRO A 122 -0.44 18.51 20.72
N ASP A 123 -0.63 19.48 21.61
CA ASP A 123 0.15 19.65 22.84
C ASP A 123 -0.57 19.13 24.09
N SER A 124 -1.75 18.51 23.93
CA SER A 124 -2.49 17.85 25.03
C SER A 124 -1.66 16.74 25.66
N GLN A 125 -1.55 16.79 26.98
CA GLN A 125 -0.77 15.83 27.76
C GLN A 125 -1.59 14.58 28.08
N ILE A 126 -1.11 13.43 27.70
CA ILE A 126 -1.77 12.12 27.87
C ILE A 126 -0.88 11.23 28.73
N SER A 127 -1.47 10.62 29.75
CA SER A 127 -0.76 9.72 30.66
C SER A 127 -0.16 8.51 29.93
N THR A 128 1.09 8.21 30.23
CA THR A 128 1.84 7.03 29.74
C THR A 128 1.71 5.82 30.66
N ALA A 129 0.90 5.91 31.72
CA ALA A 129 0.66 4.79 32.63
C ALA A 129 -0.04 3.64 31.88
N ARG A 130 0.66 2.50 31.76
CA ARG A 130 0.11 1.30 31.12
C ARG A 130 -0.98 0.64 31.96
N ASN A 131 -0.82 0.65 33.29
CA ASN A 131 -1.75 0.04 34.24
C ASN A 131 -2.79 1.06 34.72
N ASP A 132 -3.39 1.78 33.78
CA ASP A 132 -4.46 2.73 34.03
C ASP A 132 -5.78 1.97 34.20
N PRO A 133 -6.50 2.11 35.34
CA PRO A 133 -7.71 1.32 35.60
C PRO A 133 -8.88 1.64 34.63
N ASN A 134 -8.79 2.76 33.92
CA ASN A 134 -9.80 3.15 32.93
C ASN A 134 -9.65 2.39 31.60
N TYR A 135 -8.54 1.69 31.39
CA TYR A 135 -8.26 1.03 30.11
C TYR A 135 -7.88 -0.44 30.34
N TYR A 136 -8.44 -1.32 29.51
CA TYR A 136 -8.18 -2.74 29.62
C TYR A 136 -7.06 -3.18 28.69
N ARG A 137 -6.01 -3.79 29.25
CA ARG A 137 -4.90 -4.42 28.49
C ARG A 137 -4.24 -3.54 27.41
N LEU A 138 -3.82 -2.34 27.80
CA LEU A 138 -3.04 -1.50 26.91
C LEU A 138 -1.74 -2.20 26.46
N PRO A 139 -1.37 -2.09 25.15
CA PRO A 139 -0.08 -2.58 24.68
C PRO A 139 1.05 -1.79 25.31
N GLY A 140 2.23 -2.40 25.42
CA GLY A 140 3.41 -1.72 25.94
C GLY A 140 4.21 -1.01 24.88
N ASP A 141 4.99 -0.02 25.30
CA ASP A 141 5.99 0.64 24.46
C ASP A 141 7.34 -0.07 24.66
N ALA A 142 7.73 -0.88 23.66
CA ALA A 142 8.94 -1.69 23.75
C ALA A 142 10.20 -0.80 23.88
N GLY A 143 10.98 -1.03 24.95
CA GLY A 143 12.28 -0.39 25.14
C GLY A 143 12.23 1.07 25.62
N HIS A 144 11.06 1.66 25.80
CA HIS A 144 10.92 3.05 26.24
C HIS A 144 10.33 3.16 27.66
N ARG A 145 10.97 4.01 28.47
CA ARG A 145 10.39 4.52 29.72
C ARG A 145 10.11 6.00 29.51
N TRP A 146 8.84 6.33 29.48
CA TRP A 146 8.41 7.71 29.31
C TRP A 146 8.30 8.43 30.65
N GLU A 147 8.30 9.76 30.62
CA GLU A 147 7.79 10.56 31.70
C GLU A 147 6.31 10.23 31.98
N ALA A 148 5.73 10.78 33.04
CA ALA A 148 4.34 10.47 33.42
C ALA A 148 3.31 10.77 32.31
N THR A 149 3.63 11.69 31.41
CA THR A 149 2.79 12.08 30.27
C THR A 149 3.61 12.30 29.02
N LEU A 150 2.96 12.21 27.84
CA LEU A 150 3.46 12.68 26.55
C LEU A 150 2.43 13.59 25.92
N SER A 151 2.89 14.59 25.15
CA SER A 151 2.00 15.32 24.26
C SER A 151 1.50 14.40 23.14
N LEU A 152 0.34 14.69 22.54
CA LEU A 152 -0.14 13.95 21.36
C LEU A 152 0.91 13.95 20.24
N ARG A 153 1.59 15.09 20.04
CA ARG A 153 2.69 15.23 19.07
C ARG A 153 3.83 14.25 19.38
N ASP A 154 4.35 14.28 20.60
CA ASP A 154 5.47 13.41 20.99
C ASP A 154 5.08 11.93 21.00
N ALA A 155 3.85 11.63 21.40
CA ALA A 155 3.31 10.28 21.33
C ALA A 155 3.28 9.74 19.87
N LEU A 156 2.99 10.59 18.89
CA LEU A 156 3.03 10.20 17.48
C LEU A 156 4.48 10.07 16.99
N VAL A 157 5.35 11.04 17.30
CA VAL A 157 6.79 11.03 16.93
C VAL A 157 7.47 9.77 17.43
N HIS A 158 7.21 9.43 18.70
CA HIS A 158 7.81 8.26 19.35
C HIS A 158 6.99 6.97 19.20
N SER A 159 5.87 7.05 18.51
CA SER A 159 5.00 5.90 18.23
C SER A 159 4.51 5.17 19.49
N SER A 160 4.12 5.90 20.55
CA SER A 160 3.66 5.29 21.79
C SER A 160 2.40 4.46 21.60
N ASN A 161 2.48 3.16 21.89
CA ASN A 161 1.34 2.24 21.84
C ASN A 161 0.37 2.50 22.99
N ILE A 162 0.92 2.87 24.17
CA ILE A 162 0.12 3.15 25.36
C ILE A 162 -0.82 4.33 25.09
N VAL A 163 -0.25 5.45 24.63
CA VAL A 163 -1.03 6.67 24.37
C VAL A 163 -2.06 6.42 23.27
N PHE A 164 -1.65 5.84 22.15
CA PHE A 164 -2.57 5.56 21.04
C PHE A 164 -3.61 4.50 21.36
N GLY A 165 -3.28 3.55 22.24
CA GLY A 165 -4.25 2.61 22.78
C GLY A 165 -5.35 3.32 23.59
N LYS A 166 -4.99 4.29 24.46
CA LYS A 166 -5.94 5.11 25.20
C LYS A 166 -6.81 5.96 24.27
N LEU A 167 -6.17 6.68 23.35
CA LEU A 167 -6.89 7.52 22.37
C LEU A 167 -7.89 6.72 21.55
N GLY A 168 -7.54 5.51 21.13
CA GLY A 168 -8.46 4.61 20.42
C GLY A 168 -9.64 4.16 21.30
N CYS A 169 -9.39 3.89 22.59
CA CYS A 169 -10.46 3.56 23.55
C CYS A 169 -11.38 4.75 23.78
N ASP A 170 -10.82 5.96 23.99
CA ASP A 170 -11.59 7.18 24.24
C ASP A 170 -12.43 7.59 23.02
N LEU A 171 -11.89 7.42 21.81
CA LEU A 171 -12.61 7.64 20.55
C LEU A 171 -13.76 6.63 20.37
N GLY A 172 -13.55 5.42 20.84
CA GLY A 172 -14.48 4.32 20.73
C GLY A 172 -14.51 3.64 19.36
N PRO A 173 -14.97 2.37 19.30
CA PRO A 173 -14.86 1.54 18.10
C PRO A 173 -15.67 2.07 16.91
N ARG A 174 -16.83 2.68 17.17
CA ARG A 174 -17.68 3.22 16.11
C ARG A 174 -17.00 4.39 15.38
N ARG A 175 -16.51 5.37 16.14
CA ARG A 175 -15.83 6.53 15.55
C ARG A 175 -14.54 6.12 14.84
N LEU A 176 -13.72 5.27 15.46
CA LEU A 176 -12.51 4.76 14.83
C LEU A 176 -12.83 4.08 13.49
N TRP A 177 -13.88 3.27 13.43
CA TRP A 177 -14.33 2.65 12.18
C TRP A 177 -14.78 3.67 11.14
N GLU A 178 -15.55 4.68 11.54
CA GLU A 178 -16.01 5.76 10.64
C GLU A 178 -14.82 6.48 10.00
N TYR A 179 -13.78 6.80 10.78
CA TYR A 179 -12.55 7.40 10.25
C TYR A 179 -11.78 6.45 9.32
N MET A 180 -11.60 5.19 9.71
CA MET A 180 -10.97 4.20 8.84
C MET A 180 -11.70 4.09 7.50
N ALA A 181 -13.03 4.05 7.51
CA ALA A 181 -13.85 4.01 6.29
C ALA A 181 -13.70 5.30 5.46
N ALA A 182 -13.60 6.46 6.10
CA ALA A 182 -13.35 7.74 5.43
C ALA A 182 -11.97 7.79 4.75
N PHE A 183 -10.96 7.14 5.34
CA PHE A 183 -9.64 6.94 4.72
C PHE A 183 -9.62 5.85 3.63
N GLY A 184 -10.77 5.21 3.34
CA GLY A 184 -10.91 4.25 2.25
C GLY A 184 -10.74 2.78 2.65
N PHE A 185 -10.49 2.47 3.93
CA PHE A 185 -10.40 1.08 4.38
C PHE A 185 -11.73 0.35 4.17
N GLY A 186 -11.64 -0.94 3.81
CA GLY A 186 -12.80 -1.77 3.55
C GLY A 186 -13.48 -1.54 2.19
N ARG A 187 -12.89 -0.77 1.30
CA ARG A 187 -13.36 -0.52 -0.08
C ARG A 187 -12.32 -0.92 -1.10
N LYS A 188 -12.76 -1.30 -2.30
CA LYS A 188 -11.86 -1.48 -3.43
C LYS A 188 -11.23 -0.14 -3.79
N THR A 189 -9.94 -0.15 -4.10
CA THR A 189 -9.18 1.06 -4.45
C THR A 189 -9.59 1.67 -5.78
N GLY A 190 -10.16 0.87 -6.69
CA GLY A 190 -10.50 1.30 -8.05
C GLY A 190 -9.29 1.38 -8.98
N VAL A 191 -8.13 0.88 -8.57
CA VAL A 191 -6.97 0.75 -9.46
C VAL A 191 -7.31 -0.29 -10.52
N GLU A 192 -7.23 0.12 -11.78
CA GLU A 192 -7.55 -0.71 -12.95
C GLU A 192 -6.30 -1.49 -13.39
N LEU A 193 -6.02 -2.63 -12.71
CA LEU A 193 -4.91 -3.53 -13.03
C LEU A 193 -5.37 -4.98 -12.99
#